data_02e30d4e642610a847a3208b54a1feec
#
_entry.id   02e30d4e642610a847a3208b54a1feec
#
_cell.length_a   1.000
_cell.length_b   1.000
_cell.length_c   1.000
_cell.angle_alpha   90.00
_cell.angle_beta   90.00
_cell.angle_gamma   90.00
#
_symmetry.space_group_name_H-M   'P 1'
#
loop_
_entity.id
_entity.type
_entity.pdbx_description
1 polymer ?
#
loop_
_entity_poly.entity_id
_entity_poly.type
_entity_poly.pdbx_seq_one_letter_code
_entity_poly.pdbx_strand_id
1 'polypeptide(L)'
;MSYAEKKRKGLTRRDFIKGTAAGVVGGMAAGTAGTVLAASKAEPKPAQPATGMPSEAMCAEIVKMRGHEGDTIDAYLARPTGPGPHPGVVVIHHMPGWDEATKEITRKFAYHGYAAVLPNLHFREGKGTPEANSASVREAGGMPDNRTMGDVEGAVQYLRTLPYLNGKVGIIGYCSGGRQVYLAACTLKGIDAAVDCYGGGVAAGKEGLTPRQPVDPLDYTKDLSCPLLGFFGREDKRPSPGDVAKTEAELKKWGKTYEFHAYDNAGHSFFAVDRPDYRPVAAVDGWKKVFQWFEKYLR
;
A
#
# COMPACT_ATOMS: atom_id res chain seq x y z
N MET A 1 50.87 -16.62 14.14
CA MET A 1 50.35 -18.00 13.97
C MET A 1 48.89 -17.88 13.49
N SER A 2 48.68 -18.41 12.33
CA SER A 2 47.51 -18.39 11.45
C SER A 2 46.30 -19.07 12.09
N TYR A 3 45.13 -18.42 11.98
CA TYR A 3 43.86 -19.11 12.20
C TYR A 3 43.17 -19.28 10.84
N ALA A 4 43.08 -20.53 10.44
CA ALA A 4 42.77 -20.97 9.10
C ALA A 4 41.31 -20.71 8.69
N GLU A 5 41.15 -20.31 7.44
CA GLU A 5 39.90 -20.29 6.66
C GLU A 5 39.18 -21.65 6.70
N LYS A 6 37.92 -21.64 7.16
CA LYS A 6 36.95 -22.69 6.88
C LYS A 6 35.97 -22.22 5.85
N LYS A 7 36.16 -22.61 4.58
CA LYS A 7 35.18 -22.50 3.48
C LYS A 7 33.90 -23.26 3.89
N ARG A 8 32.79 -22.57 4.02
CA ARG A 8 31.45 -23.19 4.06
C ARG A 8 31.04 -23.53 2.62
N LYS A 9 31.02 -24.79 2.27
CA LYS A 9 30.38 -25.30 1.06
C LYS A 9 28.86 -25.20 1.26
N GLY A 10 28.18 -24.42 0.42
CA GLY A 10 26.72 -24.36 0.39
C GLY A 10 26.13 -25.67 -0.14
N LEU A 11 25.11 -26.17 0.56
CA LEU A 11 24.30 -27.31 0.14
C LEU A 11 23.57 -26.97 -1.17
N THR A 12 23.65 -27.85 -2.16
CA THR A 12 22.94 -27.69 -3.43
C THR A 12 21.52 -28.26 -3.34
N ARG A 13 20.62 -27.81 -4.24
CA ARG A 13 19.23 -28.33 -4.35
C ARG A 13 19.16 -29.87 -4.46
N ARG A 14 20.21 -30.52 -4.92
CA ARG A 14 20.30 -31.98 -5.09
C ARG A 14 20.52 -32.73 -3.77
N ASP A 15 21.08 -32.06 -2.78
CA ASP A 15 21.39 -32.66 -1.46
C ASP A 15 20.15 -32.68 -0.55
N PHE A 16 19.18 -31.79 -0.80
CA PHE A 16 17.91 -31.72 -0.07
C PHE A 16 16.94 -32.87 -0.43
N ILE A 17 17.02 -33.43 -1.65
CA ILE A 17 16.07 -34.44 -2.14
C ILE A 17 16.48 -35.86 -1.73
N LYS A 18 17.71 -36.09 -1.24
CA LYS A 18 18.21 -37.42 -0.88
C LYS A 18 18.05 -37.78 0.60
N GLY A 19 17.52 -36.90 1.45
CA GLY A 19 17.44 -37.05 2.90
C GLY A 19 16.15 -37.68 3.45
N THR A 20 15.17 -38.06 2.63
CA THR A 20 13.87 -38.58 3.12
C THR A 20 13.49 -39.95 2.57
N ALA A 21 14.41 -40.91 2.63
CA ALA A 21 14.07 -42.31 2.37
C ALA A 21 15.05 -43.25 3.11
N ALA A 22 14.79 -43.52 4.38
CA ALA A 22 15.22 -44.75 5.06
C ALA A 22 14.58 -44.83 6.45
N GLY A 23 13.69 -45.75 6.63
CA GLY A 23 13.79 -46.76 7.66
C GLY A 23 12.81 -46.66 8.84
N VAL A 24 11.77 -47.43 8.86
CA VAL A 24 11.39 -48.24 10.02
C VAL A 24 10.73 -49.52 9.53
N VAL A 25 11.37 -50.64 9.76
CA VAL A 25 10.82 -52.02 9.72
C VAL A 25 10.85 -52.54 11.16
N GLY A 26 9.72 -53.16 11.58
CA GLY A 26 9.77 -54.17 12.60
C GLY A 26 8.85 -53.98 13.80
N GLY A 27 7.88 -54.93 13.99
CA GLY A 27 7.20 -55.18 15.25
C GLY A 27 5.77 -55.68 15.10
N MET A 28 5.59 -57.00 14.81
CA MET A 28 4.29 -57.70 14.96
C MET A 28 3.95 -57.93 16.43
N ALA A 29 2.73 -57.61 16.84
CA ALA A 29 2.04 -58.34 17.93
C ALA A 29 0.52 -58.32 17.66
N ALA A 30 -0.09 -59.53 17.71
CA ALA A 30 -1.49 -59.81 17.47
C ALA A 30 -2.35 -59.42 18.68
N GLY A 31 -3.60 -59.06 18.44
CA GLY A 31 -4.60 -58.92 19.49
C GLY A 31 -5.90 -58.23 19.10
N THR A 32 -6.96 -59.05 18.87
CA THR A 32 -8.39 -58.84 19.05
C THR A 32 -9.14 -57.81 18.17
N ALA A 33 -10.07 -58.38 17.43
CA ALA A 33 -11.09 -57.72 16.61
C ALA A 33 -11.99 -56.78 17.44
N GLY A 34 -11.97 -55.52 17.07
CA GLY A 34 -12.99 -54.57 17.44
C GLY A 34 -13.36 -53.79 16.18
N THR A 35 -14.62 -53.95 15.74
CA THR A 35 -15.16 -53.23 14.56
C THR A 35 -15.25 -51.76 14.86
N VAL A 36 -14.25 -51.00 14.41
CA VAL A 36 -14.30 -49.53 14.41
C VAL A 36 -14.80 -49.10 13.06
N LEU A 37 -15.98 -48.48 13.06
CA LEU A 37 -16.50 -47.76 11.89
C LEU A 37 -15.47 -46.70 11.51
N ALA A 38 -14.81 -46.88 10.38
CA ALA A 38 -13.94 -45.91 9.78
C ALA A 38 -14.78 -44.67 9.35
N ALA A 39 -14.75 -43.63 10.18
CA ALA A 39 -15.14 -42.30 9.73
C ALA A 39 -14.10 -41.88 8.67
N SER A 40 -14.53 -41.92 7.41
CA SER A 40 -13.77 -41.32 6.30
C SER A 40 -13.50 -39.86 6.64
N LYS A 41 -12.26 -39.56 7.04
CA LYS A 41 -11.77 -38.19 7.02
C LYS A 41 -11.69 -37.78 5.55
N ALA A 42 -12.72 -37.07 5.07
CA ALA A 42 -12.64 -36.36 3.82
C ALA A 42 -11.41 -35.39 3.96
N GLU A 43 -10.39 -35.65 3.17
CA GLU A 43 -9.31 -34.67 3.02
C GLU A 43 -9.95 -33.34 2.62
N PRO A 44 -9.54 -32.21 3.25
CA PRO A 44 -10.04 -30.92 2.82
C PRO A 44 -9.63 -30.76 1.35
N LYS A 45 -10.64 -30.69 0.46
CA LYS A 45 -10.45 -30.38 -0.95
C LYS A 45 -9.57 -29.14 -1.00
N PRO A 46 -8.44 -29.14 -1.72
CA PRO A 46 -7.61 -27.96 -1.80
C PRO A 46 -8.51 -26.80 -2.22
N ALA A 47 -8.47 -25.72 -1.46
CA ALA A 47 -9.20 -24.50 -1.79
C ALA A 47 -8.85 -24.18 -3.24
N GLN A 48 -9.85 -24.19 -4.12
CA GLN A 48 -9.64 -23.70 -5.47
C GLN A 48 -9.07 -22.29 -5.31
N PRO A 49 -7.95 -21.95 -5.97
CA PRO A 49 -7.51 -20.57 -6.00
C PRO A 49 -8.72 -19.76 -6.40
N ALA A 50 -9.06 -18.75 -5.61
CA ALA A 50 -10.09 -17.79 -5.97
C ALA A 50 -9.84 -17.52 -7.45
N THR A 51 -10.85 -17.65 -8.29
CA THR A 51 -10.74 -17.55 -9.74
C THR A 51 -10.06 -16.23 -10.04
N GLY A 52 -8.73 -16.26 -10.02
CA GLY A 52 -7.91 -15.11 -10.35
C GLY A 52 -8.27 -14.74 -11.77
N MET A 53 -8.55 -13.48 -12.00
CA MET A 53 -8.71 -12.99 -13.37
C MET A 53 -7.46 -13.41 -14.15
N PRO A 54 -7.57 -13.93 -15.38
CA PRO A 54 -6.42 -14.27 -16.20
C PRO A 54 -5.41 -13.11 -16.24
N SER A 55 -4.13 -13.37 -16.41
CA SER A 55 -3.10 -12.31 -16.52
C SER A 55 -3.40 -11.29 -17.63
N GLU A 56 -4.26 -11.65 -18.56
CA GLU A 56 -4.83 -10.78 -19.60
C GLU A 56 -5.99 -9.90 -19.10
N ALA A 57 -6.41 -10.06 -17.85
CA ALA A 57 -7.57 -9.35 -17.30
C ALA A 57 -7.29 -7.91 -16.91
N MET A 58 -6.05 -7.45 -16.98
CA MET A 58 -5.67 -6.06 -16.76
C MET A 58 -4.66 -5.58 -17.79
N CYS A 59 -4.65 -4.27 -18.04
CA CYS A 59 -3.61 -3.58 -18.77
C CYS A 59 -2.99 -2.48 -17.92
N ALA A 60 -1.72 -2.18 -18.21
CA ALA A 60 -1.00 -1.11 -17.53
C ALA A 60 -0.12 -0.36 -18.53
N GLU A 61 -0.10 0.96 -18.44
CA GLU A 61 0.60 1.84 -19.36
C GLU A 61 1.06 3.14 -18.70
N ILE A 62 2.03 3.80 -19.30
CA ILE A 62 2.41 5.16 -18.92
C ILE A 62 1.54 6.11 -19.74
N VAL A 63 0.83 6.99 -19.04
CA VAL A 63 -0.02 8.01 -19.63
C VAL A 63 0.49 9.41 -19.28
N LYS A 64 0.05 10.40 -20.07
CA LYS A 64 0.24 11.81 -19.75
C LYS A 64 -1.04 12.35 -19.12
N MET A 65 -0.89 13.09 -18.04
CA MET A 65 -2.01 13.77 -17.38
C MET A 65 -1.66 15.23 -17.07
N ARG A 66 -2.67 16.05 -16.85
CA ARG A 66 -2.48 17.39 -16.34
C ARG A 66 -2.19 17.34 -14.84
N GLY A 67 -1.13 18.02 -14.41
CA GLY A 67 -0.75 18.22 -13.02
C GLY A 67 -0.93 19.68 -12.59
N HIS A 68 -0.17 20.04 -11.55
CA HIS A 68 -0.16 21.38 -10.97
C HIS A 68 0.10 22.46 -12.03
N GLU A 69 -0.69 23.56 -11.96
CA GLU A 69 -0.63 24.70 -12.88
C GLU A 69 -0.76 24.35 -14.38
N GLY A 70 -1.34 23.17 -14.67
CA GLY A 70 -1.57 22.72 -16.04
C GLY A 70 -0.37 22.02 -16.69
N ASP A 71 0.70 21.77 -15.95
CA ASP A 71 1.84 20.98 -16.40
C ASP A 71 1.40 19.59 -16.87
N THR A 72 2.09 19.07 -17.88
CA THR A 72 1.90 17.66 -18.28
C THR A 72 2.92 16.79 -17.58
N ILE A 73 2.45 15.85 -16.78
CA ILE A 73 3.31 14.88 -16.07
C ILE A 73 3.01 13.45 -16.50
N ASP A 74 3.98 12.57 -16.26
CA ASP A 74 3.79 11.13 -16.44
C ASP A 74 2.98 10.55 -15.28
N ALA A 75 2.14 9.57 -15.59
CA ALA A 75 1.47 8.74 -14.60
C ALA A 75 1.43 7.28 -15.08
N TYR A 76 1.38 6.34 -14.15
CA TYR A 76 1.19 4.92 -14.43
C TYR A 76 -0.27 4.57 -14.21
N LEU A 77 -0.95 4.19 -15.26
CA LEU A 77 -2.35 3.75 -15.25
C LEU A 77 -2.39 2.22 -15.30
N ALA A 78 -3.12 1.60 -14.40
CA ALA A 78 -3.46 0.19 -14.48
C ALA A 78 -4.98 0.02 -14.30
N ARG A 79 -5.59 -0.81 -15.13
CA ARG A 79 -7.04 -1.03 -15.10
C ARG A 79 -7.43 -2.44 -15.54
N PRO A 80 -8.60 -2.94 -15.15
CA PRO A 80 -9.17 -4.13 -15.75
C PRO A 80 -9.38 -3.93 -17.28
N THR A 81 -9.31 -5.01 -18.04
CA THR A 81 -9.62 -5.00 -19.48
C THR A 81 -11.12 -5.06 -19.77
N GLY A 82 -11.94 -5.41 -18.76
CA GLY A 82 -13.41 -5.43 -18.89
C GLY A 82 -14.01 -4.04 -19.11
N PRO A 83 -15.26 -3.99 -19.56
CA PRO A 83 -15.91 -2.73 -19.99
C PRO A 83 -16.20 -1.74 -18.86
N GLY A 84 -16.17 -2.16 -17.61
CA GLY A 84 -16.56 -1.33 -16.47
C GLY A 84 -18.08 -1.32 -16.22
N PRO A 85 -18.61 -0.40 -15.42
CA PRO A 85 -17.86 0.70 -14.79
C PRO A 85 -16.98 0.26 -13.62
N HIS A 86 -15.78 0.83 -13.53
CA HIS A 86 -14.83 0.56 -12.45
C HIS A 86 -14.71 1.74 -11.49
N PRO A 87 -14.53 1.53 -10.17
CA PRO A 87 -14.15 2.61 -9.28
C PRO A 87 -12.70 3.03 -9.53
N GLY A 88 -12.39 4.33 -9.31
CA GLY A 88 -11.06 4.89 -9.48
C GLY A 88 -10.26 4.89 -8.17
N VAL A 89 -8.94 4.72 -8.27
CA VAL A 89 -8.02 4.90 -7.15
C VAL A 89 -6.78 5.69 -7.58
N VAL A 90 -6.50 6.80 -6.89
CA VAL A 90 -5.20 7.48 -7.01
C VAL A 90 -4.26 6.90 -5.98
N VAL A 91 -3.12 6.37 -6.44
CA VAL A 91 -2.04 5.87 -5.58
C VAL A 91 -1.00 6.97 -5.41
N ILE A 92 -0.71 7.37 -4.18
CA ILE A 92 0.30 8.37 -3.86
C ILE A 92 1.54 7.65 -3.35
N HIS A 93 2.63 7.74 -4.11
CA HIS A 93 3.83 6.98 -3.83
C HIS A 93 4.56 7.44 -2.55
N HIS A 94 5.38 6.57 -2.02
CA HIS A 94 6.27 6.83 -0.90
C HIS A 94 7.47 7.70 -1.29
N MET A 95 8.31 8.07 -0.31
CA MET A 95 9.48 8.91 -0.58
C MET A 95 10.47 8.34 -1.61
N PRO A 96 10.75 7.01 -1.67
CA PRO A 96 11.54 6.44 -2.76
C PRO A 96 11.05 6.81 -4.17
N GLY A 97 9.77 7.14 -4.31
CA GLY A 97 9.27 7.77 -5.52
C GLY A 97 8.44 6.85 -6.41
N TRP A 98 8.51 7.12 -7.71
CA TRP A 98 7.74 6.44 -8.75
C TRP A 98 8.44 5.14 -9.19
N ASP A 99 8.64 4.26 -8.24
CA ASP A 99 9.39 2.99 -8.36
C ASP A 99 8.49 1.81 -8.76
N GLU A 100 9.12 0.64 -8.93
CA GLU A 100 8.40 -0.57 -9.32
C GLU A 100 7.48 -1.07 -8.20
N ALA A 101 7.84 -0.86 -6.93
CA ALA A 101 7.00 -1.27 -5.80
C ALA A 101 5.65 -0.53 -5.79
N THR A 102 5.66 0.78 -6.06
CA THR A 102 4.42 1.56 -6.15
C THR A 102 3.61 1.27 -7.42
N LYS A 103 4.27 0.94 -8.53
CA LYS A 103 3.58 0.44 -9.74
C LYS A 103 2.93 -0.92 -9.51
N GLU A 104 3.57 -1.81 -8.73
CA GLU A 104 2.99 -3.11 -8.35
C GLU A 104 1.71 -2.92 -7.51
N ILE A 105 1.73 -1.98 -6.57
CA ILE A 105 0.53 -1.60 -5.82
C ILE A 105 -0.58 -1.12 -6.75
N THR A 106 -0.24 -0.33 -7.76
CA THR A 106 -1.21 0.17 -8.74
C THR A 106 -1.83 -0.98 -9.55
N ARG A 107 -1.01 -1.95 -10.00
CA ARG A 107 -1.48 -3.19 -10.65
C ARG A 107 -2.35 -4.03 -9.73
N LYS A 108 -2.04 -4.11 -8.43
CA LYS A 108 -2.86 -4.81 -7.45
C LYS A 108 -4.28 -4.27 -7.40
N PHE A 109 -4.47 -2.95 -7.46
CA PHE A 109 -5.82 -2.37 -7.55
C PHE A 109 -6.53 -2.78 -8.84
N ALA A 110 -5.84 -2.75 -9.98
CA ALA A 110 -6.42 -3.19 -11.25
C ALA A 110 -6.85 -4.66 -11.22
N TYR A 111 -6.05 -5.51 -10.61
CA TYR A 111 -6.36 -6.93 -10.39
C TYR A 111 -7.63 -7.12 -9.54
N HIS A 112 -7.89 -6.21 -8.61
CA HIS A 112 -9.09 -6.21 -7.77
C HIS A 112 -10.27 -5.41 -8.35
N GLY A 113 -10.22 -5.03 -9.63
CA GLY A 113 -11.34 -4.44 -10.34
C GLY A 113 -11.44 -2.90 -10.27
N TYR A 114 -10.36 -2.21 -9.90
CA TYR A 114 -10.27 -0.75 -9.85
C TYR A 114 -9.47 -0.20 -11.04
N ALA A 115 -9.84 0.97 -11.54
CA ALA A 115 -8.96 1.74 -12.41
C ALA A 115 -8.03 2.59 -11.53
N ALA A 116 -6.74 2.27 -11.51
CA ALA A 116 -5.81 2.93 -10.60
C ALA A 116 -4.77 3.76 -11.37
N VAL A 117 -4.50 4.97 -10.89
CA VAL A 117 -3.48 5.87 -11.44
C VAL A 117 -2.47 6.26 -10.37
N LEU A 118 -1.19 6.20 -10.73
CA LEU A 118 -0.05 6.60 -9.90
C LEU A 118 0.66 7.78 -10.61
N PRO A 119 0.41 9.05 -10.20
CA PRO A 119 1.13 10.19 -10.75
C PRO A 119 2.60 10.16 -10.37
N ASN A 120 3.48 10.53 -11.30
CA ASN A 120 4.90 10.74 -11.01
C ASN A 120 5.11 12.09 -10.33
N LEU A 121 4.97 12.14 -9.02
CA LEU A 121 5.12 13.38 -8.25
C LEU A 121 6.58 13.91 -8.27
N HIS A 122 7.56 13.05 -8.60
CA HIS A 122 8.95 13.43 -8.78
C HIS A 122 9.30 13.86 -10.22
N PHE A 123 8.33 13.96 -11.11
CA PHE A 123 8.54 14.24 -12.54
C PHE A 123 9.42 15.47 -12.80
N ARG A 124 9.30 16.50 -11.95
CA ARG A 124 10.04 17.78 -12.08
C ARG A 124 11.40 17.78 -11.36
N GLU A 125 11.72 16.71 -10.62
CA GLU A 125 12.97 16.62 -9.85
C GLU A 125 14.15 16.07 -10.66
N GLY A 126 13.91 15.70 -11.92
CA GLY A 126 14.93 15.25 -12.86
C GLY A 126 14.53 13.98 -13.61
N LYS A 127 15.44 13.56 -14.50
CA LYS A 127 15.30 12.32 -15.32
C LYS A 127 16.15 11.17 -14.77
N GLY A 128 16.54 11.26 -13.50
CA GLY A 128 17.32 10.24 -12.82
C GLY A 128 16.50 9.01 -12.43
N THR A 129 17.16 8.07 -11.78
CA THR A 129 16.46 6.92 -11.17
C THR A 129 15.55 7.39 -10.04
N PRO A 130 14.55 6.59 -9.64
CA PRO A 130 13.70 6.93 -8.48
C PRO A 130 14.51 7.29 -7.23
N GLU A 131 15.61 6.58 -6.95
CA GLU A 131 16.50 6.82 -5.81
C GLU A 131 17.21 8.18 -5.91
N ALA A 132 17.72 8.54 -7.08
CA ALA A 132 18.38 9.83 -7.30
C ALA A 132 17.39 10.99 -7.13
N ASN A 133 16.22 10.89 -7.73
CA ASN A 133 15.16 11.89 -7.59
C ASN A 133 14.69 11.99 -6.13
N SER A 134 14.56 10.87 -5.43
CA SER A 134 14.23 10.82 -4.01
C SER A 134 15.28 11.52 -3.13
N ALA A 135 16.56 11.34 -3.42
CA ALA A 135 17.64 12.03 -2.71
C ALA A 135 17.52 13.54 -2.86
N SER A 136 17.34 14.04 -4.09
CA SER A 136 17.13 15.46 -4.38
C SER A 136 15.91 16.04 -3.67
N VAL A 137 14.79 15.28 -3.64
CA VAL A 137 13.58 15.69 -2.92
C VAL A 137 13.83 15.83 -1.43
N ARG A 138 14.56 14.88 -0.81
CA ARG A 138 14.89 14.94 0.62
C ARG A 138 15.77 16.13 0.96
N GLU A 139 16.83 16.33 0.18
CA GLU A 139 17.75 17.44 0.34
C GLU A 139 17.04 18.80 0.24
N ALA A 140 16.07 18.89 -0.65
CA ALA A 140 15.26 20.08 -0.83
C ALA A 140 14.16 20.29 0.25
N GLY A 141 14.03 19.40 1.25
CA GLY A 141 13.06 19.52 2.34
C GLY A 141 11.69 18.93 2.02
N GLY A 142 11.62 17.96 1.11
CA GLY A 142 10.39 17.23 0.75
C GLY A 142 9.73 17.69 -0.53
N MET A 143 8.61 17.06 -0.88
CA MET A 143 7.76 17.47 -2.01
C MET A 143 7.00 18.74 -1.63
N PRO A 144 6.94 19.76 -2.52
CA PRO A 144 6.12 20.95 -2.26
C PRO A 144 4.63 20.59 -2.13
N ASP A 145 4.01 21.01 -1.02
CA ASP A 145 2.60 20.68 -0.73
C ASP A 145 1.65 21.15 -1.83
N ASN A 146 1.77 22.42 -2.26
CA ASN A 146 0.91 22.99 -3.30
C ASN A 146 1.02 22.22 -4.62
N ARG A 147 2.24 21.88 -5.03
CA ARG A 147 2.48 21.13 -6.27
C ARG A 147 1.93 19.71 -6.18
N THR A 148 2.17 19.04 -5.06
CA THR A 148 1.65 17.70 -4.84
C THR A 148 0.13 17.68 -4.83
N MET A 149 -0.52 18.65 -4.17
CA MET A 149 -1.97 18.74 -4.19
C MET A 149 -2.51 18.97 -5.60
N GLY A 150 -1.90 19.84 -6.40
CA GLY A 150 -2.29 20.07 -7.79
C GLY A 150 -2.11 18.83 -8.68
N ASP A 151 -1.04 18.04 -8.48
CA ASP A 151 -0.81 16.79 -9.21
C ASP A 151 -1.83 15.70 -8.79
N VAL A 152 -2.16 15.61 -7.51
CA VAL A 152 -3.18 14.67 -7.01
C VAL A 152 -4.57 15.06 -7.51
N GLU A 153 -4.91 16.34 -7.50
CA GLU A 153 -6.16 16.85 -8.09
C GLU A 153 -6.24 16.50 -9.57
N GLY A 154 -5.17 16.74 -10.32
CA GLY A 154 -5.07 16.35 -11.73
C GLY A 154 -5.30 14.86 -11.95
N ALA A 155 -4.76 13.99 -11.06
CA ALA A 155 -4.98 12.55 -11.12
C ALA A 155 -6.45 12.16 -10.85
N VAL A 156 -7.11 12.80 -9.89
CA VAL A 156 -8.55 12.62 -9.62
C VAL A 156 -9.37 13.02 -10.85
N GLN A 157 -9.06 14.18 -11.45
CA GLN A 157 -9.76 14.66 -12.65
C GLN A 157 -9.50 13.74 -13.85
N TYR A 158 -8.25 13.31 -14.04
CA TYR A 158 -7.89 12.38 -15.12
C TYR A 158 -8.73 11.10 -15.05
N LEU A 159 -8.80 10.45 -13.89
CA LEU A 159 -9.64 9.25 -13.72
C LEU A 159 -11.09 9.53 -14.13
N ARG A 160 -11.65 10.67 -13.78
CA ARG A 160 -13.03 11.03 -14.10
C ARG A 160 -13.30 11.26 -15.57
N THR A 161 -12.27 11.49 -16.39
CA THR A 161 -12.42 11.57 -17.86
C THR A 161 -12.52 10.19 -18.51
N LEU A 162 -12.19 9.11 -17.79
CA LEU A 162 -12.14 7.77 -18.36
C LEU A 162 -13.56 7.20 -18.53
N PRO A 163 -13.94 6.75 -19.75
CA PRO A 163 -15.32 6.37 -20.06
C PRO A 163 -15.78 5.10 -19.33
N TYR A 164 -14.86 4.35 -18.76
CA TYR A 164 -15.11 3.12 -18.00
C TYR A 164 -15.10 3.33 -16.48
N LEU A 165 -15.05 4.58 -16.00
CA LEU A 165 -15.12 4.87 -14.58
C LEU A 165 -16.57 4.97 -14.10
N ASN A 166 -16.86 4.51 -12.86
CA ASN A 166 -18.19 4.67 -12.23
C ASN A 166 -18.41 6.07 -11.60
N GLY A 167 -17.44 6.99 -11.72
CA GLY A 167 -17.47 8.35 -11.16
C GLY A 167 -16.95 8.46 -9.73
N LYS A 168 -16.70 7.37 -9.03
CA LYS A 168 -16.15 7.34 -7.67
C LYS A 168 -14.64 7.24 -7.68
N VAL A 169 -13.96 8.04 -6.84
CA VAL A 169 -12.50 8.05 -6.74
C VAL A 169 -12.05 8.02 -5.28
N GLY A 170 -11.29 6.99 -4.94
CA GLY A 170 -10.55 6.90 -3.69
C GLY A 170 -9.10 7.32 -3.85
N ILE A 171 -8.45 7.62 -2.74
CA ILE A 171 -7.00 7.87 -2.70
C ILE A 171 -6.34 6.99 -1.64
N ILE A 172 -5.13 6.52 -1.92
CA ILE A 172 -4.31 5.77 -0.97
C ILE A 172 -2.85 6.20 -1.09
N GLY A 173 -2.15 6.29 0.04
CA GLY A 173 -0.74 6.64 0.04
C GLY A 173 0.03 6.01 1.18
N TYR A 174 1.34 5.92 0.99
CA TYR A 174 2.26 5.21 1.87
C TYR A 174 3.38 6.15 2.34
N CYS A 175 3.76 6.11 3.61
CA CYS A 175 4.86 6.95 4.14
C CYS A 175 4.57 8.45 3.91
N SER A 176 5.43 9.15 3.17
CA SER A 176 5.18 10.53 2.75
C SER A 176 3.88 10.68 1.95
N GLY A 177 3.50 9.65 1.17
CA GLY A 177 2.22 9.61 0.45
C GLY A 177 1.02 9.54 1.39
N GLY A 178 1.13 8.89 2.55
CA GLY A 178 0.08 8.89 3.57
C GLY A 178 -0.21 10.30 4.12
N ARG A 179 0.84 11.08 4.40
CA ARG A 179 0.70 12.50 4.75
C ARG A 179 -0.04 13.28 3.65
N GLN A 180 0.34 13.04 2.40
CA GLN A 180 -0.28 13.73 1.26
C GLN A 180 -1.75 13.31 1.07
N VAL A 181 -2.09 12.05 1.34
CA VAL A 181 -3.49 11.59 1.39
C VAL A 181 -4.30 12.38 2.41
N TYR A 182 -3.79 12.52 3.64
CA TYR A 182 -4.51 13.28 4.67
C TYR A 182 -4.73 14.73 4.26
N LEU A 183 -3.69 15.39 3.75
CA LEU A 183 -3.78 16.78 3.27
C LEU A 183 -4.76 16.88 2.07
N ALA A 184 -4.69 15.97 1.10
CA ALA A 184 -5.60 15.96 -0.05
C ALA A 184 -7.06 15.74 0.37
N ALA A 185 -7.33 14.82 1.30
CA ALA A 185 -8.67 14.58 1.83
C ALA A 185 -9.25 15.80 2.56
N CYS A 186 -8.40 16.65 3.12
CA CYS A 186 -8.81 17.89 3.76
C CYS A 186 -8.97 19.07 2.79
N THR A 187 -8.19 19.12 1.70
CA THR A 187 -8.09 20.34 0.88
C THR A 187 -8.68 20.20 -0.53
N LEU A 188 -8.76 18.98 -1.05
CA LEU A 188 -9.28 18.73 -2.40
C LEU A 188 -10.76 18.33 -2.37
N LYS A 189 -11.41 18.47 -3.54
CA LYS A 189 -12.79 18.04 -3.74
C LYS A 189 -12.86 16.79 -4.60
N GLY A 190 -13.95 16.04 -4.45
CA GLY A 190 -14.20 14.89 -5.32
C GLY A 190 -13.41 13.65 -4.95
N ILE A 191 -12.98 13.52 -3.70
CA ILE A 191 -12.45 12.31 -3.13
C ILE A 191 -13.56 11.64 -2.34
N ASP A 192 -13.88 10.39 -2.67
CA ASP A 192 -14.99 9.66 -2.03
C ASP A 192 -14.53 8.83 -0.82
N ALA A 193 -13.25 8.43 -0.78
CA ALA A 193 -12.64 7.74 0.36
C ALA A 193 -11.12 7.92 0.36
N ALA A 194 -10.50 7.92 1.54
CA ALA A 194 -9.06 8.08 1.70
C ALA A 194 -8.47 6.95 2.56
N VAL A 195 -7.24 6.54 2.25
CA VAL A 195 -6.48 5.54 3.01
C VAL A 195 -5.06 6.04 3.28
N ASP A 196 -4.75 6.29 4.53
CA ASP A 196 -3.41 6.67 5.00
C ASP A 196 -2.66 5.46 5.56
N CYS A 197 -1.60 5.05 4.88
CA CYS A 197 -0.70 4.01 5.35
C CYS A 197 0.56 4.65 5.96
N TYR A 198 0.63 4.67 7.29
CA TYR A 198 1.73 5.20 8.10
C TYR A 198 2.25 6.58 7.63
N GLY A 199 1.33 7.51 7.38
CA GLY A 199 1.64 8.88 6.96
C GLY A 199 2.39 9.67 8.03
N GLY A 200 3.71 9.79 7.88
CA GLY A 200 4.54 10.57 8.81
C GLY A 200 4.42 12.06 8.55
N GLY A 201 4.17 12.84 9.60
CA GLY A 201 4.09 14.30 9.54
C GLY A 201 2.69 14.84 9.27
N VAL A 202 1.63 14.07 9.55
CA VAL A 202 0.25 14.57 9.63
C VAL A 202 0.09 15.49 10.83
N ALA A 203 0.70 15.13 11.97
CA ALA A 203 0.78 15.93 13.19
C ALA A 203 2.24 16.37 13.43
N ALA A 204 2.81 17.08 12.46
CA ALA A 204 4.23 17.44 12.47
C ALA A 204 4.57 18.50 13.52
N GLY A 205 3.61 19.36 13.86
CA GLY A 205 3.87 20.56 14.64
C GLY A 205 4.78 21.53 13.90
N LYS A 206 4.99 22.71 14.47
CA LYS A 206 5.77 23.78 13.83
C LYS A 206 7.22 23.38 13.51
N GLU A 207 7.83 22.54 14.33
CA GLU A 207 9.22 22.10 14.18
C GLU A 207 9.43 21.08 13.03
N GLY A 208 8.37 20.42 12.60
CA GLY A 208 8.39 19.46 11.50
C GLY A 208 8.10 20.05 10.14
N LEU A 209 7.83 21.37 10.06
CA LEU A 209 7.54 22.07 8.81
C LEU A 209 8.81 22.46 8.07
N THR A 210 8.71 22.53 6.73
CA THR A 210 9.78 23.01 5.85
C THR A 210 9.23 24.07 4.90
N PRO A 211 10.08 24.86 4.22
CA PRO A 211 9.61 25.80 3.21
C PRO A 211 8.81 25.14 2.06
N ARG A 212 9.06 23.86 1.77
CA ARG A 212 8.30 23.08 0.78
C ARG A 212 7.05 22.44 1.36
N GLN A 213 7.02 22.16 2.65
CA GLN A 213 5.91 21.58 3.40
C GLN A 213 5.51 22.53 4.55
N PRO A 214 4.94 23.71 4.23
CA PRO A 214 4.69 24.76 5.20
C PRO A 214 3.43 24.54 6.05
N VAL A 215 2.65 23.52 5.73
CA VAL A 215 1.39 23.24 6.43
C VAL A 215 1.49 22.00 7.33
N ASP A 216 0.89 22.10 8.51
CA ASP A 216 0.60 20.91 9.33
C ASP A 216 -0.78 20.37 8.89
N PRO A 217 -0.86 19.19 8.25
CA PRO A 217 -2.13 18.65 7.77
C PRO A 217 -3.18 18.54 8.87
N LEU A 218 -2.76 18.36 10.12
CA LEU A 218 -3.64 18.28 11.27
C LEU A 218 -4.53 19.53 11.44
N ASP A 219 -4.01 20.71 11.12
CA ASP A 219 -4.75 21.99 11.23
C ASP A 219 -5.95 22.06 10.27
N TYR A 220 -5.96 21.22 9.22
CA TYR A 220 -7.02 21.15 8.21
C TYR A 220 -8.04 20.06 8.50
N THR A 221 -7.96 19.34 9.63
CA THR A 221 -8.85 18.21 9.95
C THR A 221 -10.34 18.60 9.91
N LYS A 222 -10.69 19.83 10.28
CA LYS A 222 -12.08 20.35 10.21
C LYS A 222 -12.67 20.27 8.79
N ASP A 223 -11.81 20.35 7.76
CA ASP A 223 -12.20 20.39 6.36
C ASP A 223 -12.15 19.00 5.69
N LEU A 224 -11.76 17.94 6.43
CA LEU A 224 -11.76 16.56 5.92
C LEU A 224 -13.13 16.22 5.34
N SER A 225 -13.18 15.92 4.03
CA SER A 225 -14.40 15.86 3.25
C SER A 225 -14.86 14.43 2.90
N CYS A 226 -14.07 13.40 3.21
CA CYS A 226 -14.38 12.00 2.93
C CYS A 226 -14.01 11.08 4.11
N PRO A 227 -14.56 9.85 4.17
CA PRO A 227 -14.14 8.86 5.14
C PRO A 227 -12.65 8.52 5.03
N LEU A 228 -11.97 8.40 6.18
CA LEU A 228 -10.52 8.14 6.27
C LEU A 228 -10.24 6.82 6.97
N LEU A 229 -9.51 5.91 6.31
CA LEU A 229 -8.94 4.71 6.90
C LEU A 229 -7.45 4.92 7.17
N GLY A 230 -6.96 4.53 8.34
CA GLY A 230 -5.55 4.67 8.70
C GLY A 230 -4.92 3.37 9.18
N PHE A 231 -3.67 3.13 8.78
CA PHE A 231 -2.88 1.96 9.20
C PHE A 231 -1.53 2.40 9.77
N PHE A 232 -1.23 1.99 10.99
CA PHE A 232 -0.05 2.43 11.72
C PHE A 232 0.64 1.27 12.43
N GLY A 233 1.98 1.33 12.53
CA GLY A 233 2.77 0.42 13.35
C GLY A 233 2.96 1.00 14.75
N ARG A 234 2.82 0.18 15.81
CA ARG A 234 3.08 0.65 17.19
C ARG A 234 4.54 0.90 17.50
N GLU A 235 5.45 0.35 16.69
CA GLU A 235 6.89 0.57 16.79
C GLU A 235 7.39 1.66 15.83
N ASP A 236 6.48 2.30 15.08
CA ASP A 236 6.85 3.38 14.17
C ASP A 236 7.27 4.63 14.96
N LYS A 237 8.33 5.27 14.50
CA LYS A 237 8.82 6.53 15.08
C LYS A 237 8.25 7.76 14.38
N ARG A 238 7.72 7.59 13.15
CA ARG A 238 7.15 8.67 12.35
C ARG A 238 6.18 8.13 11.28
N PRO A 239 4.85 8.13 11.59
CA PRO A 239 4.21 8.72 12.78
C PRO A 239 4.46 7.87 14.04
N SER A 240 4.76 8.53 15.14
CA SER A 240 4.78 7.87 16.45
C SER A 240 3.34 7.54 16.90
N PRO A 241 3.15 6.57 17.82
CA PRO A 241 1.84 6.34 18.43
C PRO A 241 1.22 7.62 19.03
N GLY A 242 2.06 8.54 19.55
CA GLY A 242 1.61 9.84 20.06
C GLY A 242 1.07 10.76 18.97
N ASP A 243 1.68 10.75 17.76
CA ASP A 243 1.20 11.54 16.63
C ASP A 243 -0.11 10.98 16.07
N VAL A 244 -0.24 9.66 16.03
CA VAL A 244 -1.50 8.97 15.67
C VAL A 244 -2.62 9.35 16.65
N ALA A 245 -2.34 9.33 17.96
CA ALA A 245 -3.31 9.71 18.99
C ALA A 245 -3.75 11.19 18.87
N LYS A 246 -2.82 12.11 18.53
CA LYS A 246 -3.17 13.52 18.26
C LYS A 246 -4.11 13.64 17.05
N THR A 247 -3.79 12.92 15.97
CA THR A 247 -4.62 12.91 14.77
C THR A 247 -6.02 12.37 15.07
N GLU A 248 -6.11 11.28 15.84
CA GLU A 248 -7.38 10.70 16.26
C GLU A 248 -8.20 11.68 17.12
N ALA A 249 -7.55 12.40 18.03
CA ALA A 249 -8.20 13.40 18.86
C ALA A 249 -8.83 14.53 18.03
N GLU A 250 -8.13 15.05 17.01
CA GLU A 250 -8.68 16.07 16.12
C GLU A 250 -9.82 15.53 15.25
N LEU A 251 -9.71 14.30 14.72
CA LEU A 251 -10.80 13.66 13.97
C LEU A 251 -12.06 13.50 14.82
N LYS A 252 -11.92 13.07 16.07
CA LYS A 252 -13.02 12.98 17.06
C LYS A 252 -13.63 14.35 17.36
N LYS A 253 -12.81 15.33 17.62
CA LYS A 253 -13.21 16.72 17.91
C LYS A 253 -14.10 17.30 16.80
N TRP A 254 -13.76 17.01 15.54
CA TRP A 254 -14.52 17.50 14.39
C TRP A 254 -15.59 16.52 13.88
N GLY A 255 -15.85 15.42 14.59
CA GLY A 255 -16.89 14.44 14.24
C GLY A 255 -16.67 13.78 12.88
N LYS A 256 -15.41 13.55 12.49
CA LYS A 256 -15.07 12.97 11.19
C LYS A 256 -15.29 11.46 11.16
N THR A 257 -15.67 10.94 10.00
CA THR A 257 -15.76 9.50 9.77
C THR A 257 -14.38 8.94 9.52
N TYR A 258 -13.88 8.08 10.42
CA TYR A 258 -12.58 7.46 10.26
C TYR A 258 -12.53 6.08 10.95
N GLU A 259 -11.52 5.29 10.57
CA GLU A 259 -11.19 4.01 11.18
C GLU A 259 -9.67 3.85 11.19
N PHE A 260 -9.07 3.66 12.37
CA PHE A 260 -7.62 3.50 12.51
C PHE A 260 -7.27 2.12 13.05
N HIS A 261 -6.27 1.48 12.44
CA HIS A 261 -5.70 0.20 12.84
C HIS A 261 -4.22 0.36 13.20
N ALA A 262 -3.85 -0.04 14.41
CA ALA A 262 -2.48 -0.06 14.88
C ALA A 262 -2.03 -1.51 15.10
N TYR A 263 -0.90 -1.90 14.51
CA TYR A 263 -0.35 -3.26 14.56
C TYR A 263 0.83 -3.36 15.50
N ASP A 264 0.80 -4.34 16.40
CA ASP A 264 1.93 -4.69 17.24
C ASP A 264 3.06 -5.31 16.39
N ASN A 265 4.31 -5.18 16.84
CA ASN A 265 5.50 -5.65 16.15
C ASN A 265 5.64 -5.13 14.70
N ALA A 266 5.06 -3.99 14.41
CA ALA A 266 5.13 -3.31 13.13
C ALA A 266 5.70 -1.91 13.30
N GLY A 267 6.72 -1.61 12.50
CA GLY A 267 7.31 -0.27 12.38
C GLY A 267 6.85 0.43 11.09
N HIS A 268 7.66 1.37 10.64
CA HIS A 268 7.42 2.05 9.37
C HIS A 268 7.52 1.06 8.19
N SER A 269 6.73 1.28 7.14
CA SER A 269 6.77 0.49 5.88
C SER A 269 6.37 -0.99 5.98
N PHE A 270 5.60 -1.40 6.99
CA PHE A 270 5.22 -2.80 7.17
C PHE A 270 4.36 -3.41 6.04
N PHE A 271 3.81 -2.60 5.13
CA PHE A 271 3.15 -3.04 3.89
C PHE A 271 4.12 -3.36 2.75
N ALA A 272 5.35 -2.86 2.81
CA ALA A 272 6.29 -2.91 1.69
C ALA A 272 7.04 -4.23 1.66
N VAL A 273 6.66 -5.11 0.73
CA VAL A 273 7.19 -6.48 0.59
C VAL A 273 8.69 -6.54 0.28
N ASP A 274 9.25 -5.46 -0.24
CA ASP A 274 10.67 -5.30 -0.61
C ASP A 274 11.54 -4.73 0.52
N ARG A 275 10.94 -4.51 1.73
CA ARG A 275 11.63 -3.90 2.86
C ARG A 275 11.81 -4.87 4.03
N PRO A 276 12.88 -4.74 4.83
CA PRO A 276 13.09 -5.54 6.04
C PRO A 276 11.97 -5.40 7.07
N ASP A 277 11.29 -4.25 7.05
CA ASP A 277 10.18 -3.93 7.95
C ASP A 277 8.86 -4.57 7.56
N TYR A 278 8.81 -5.31 6.45
CA TYR A 278 7.60 -6.02 6.02
C TYR A 278 7.07 -6.96 7.10
N ARG A 279 5.79 -6.84 7.42
CA ARG A 279 5.11 -7.70 8.38
C ARG A 279 3.92 -8.38 7.69
N PRO A 280 4.08 -9.63 7.22
CA PRO A 280 3.08 -10.32 6.39
C PRO A 280 1.69 -10.33 6.99
N VAL A 281 1.57 -10.63 8.27
CA VAL A 281 0.26 -10.73 8.96
C VAL A 281 -0.44 -9.37 8.96
N ALA A 282 0.26 -8.30 9.35
CA ALA A 282 -0.28 -6.94 9.37
C ALA A 282 -0.61 -6.45 7.95
N ALA A 283 0.25 -6.72 6.97
CA ALA A 283 0.05 -6.31 5.60
C ALA A 283 -1.15 -7.01 4.94
N VAL A 284 -1.31 -8.32 5.14
CA VAL A 284 -2.44 -9.09 4.59
C VAL A 284 -3.76 -8.62 5.22
N ASP A 285 -3.81 -8.44 6.53
CA ASP A 285 -4.99 -7.90 7.22
C ASP A 285 -5.30 -6.48 6.75
N GLY A 286 -4.29 -5.62 6.65
CA GLY A 286 -4.43 -4.26 6.14
C GLY A 286 -4.99 -4.22 4.71
N TRP A 287 -4.46 -5.03 3.79
CA TRP A 287 -4.99 -5.11 2.43
C TRP A 287 -6.45 -5.54 2.38
N LYS A 288 -6.84 -6.54 3.20
CA LYS A 288 -8.25 -6.93 3.31
C LYS A 288 -9.13 -5.75 3.70
N LYS A 289 -8.71 -4.95 4.68
CA LYS A 289 -9.45 -3.78 5.15
C LYS A 289 -9.47 -2.65 4.11
N VAL A 290 -8.37 -2.43 3.37
CA VAL A 290 -8.33 -1.47 2.26
C VAL A 290 -9.42 -1.79 1.23
N PHE A 291 -9.50 -3.05 0.79
CA PHE A 291 -10.51 -3.45 -0.20
C PHE A 291 -11.93 -3.40 0.36
N GLN A 292 -12.15 -3.77 1.62
CA GLN A 292 -13.45 -3.61 2.28
C GLN A 292 -13.88 -2.13 2.39
N TRP A 293 -12.93 -1.22 2.68
CA TRP A 293 -13.18 0.21 2.73
C TRP A 293 -13.57 0.78 1.38
N PHE A 294 -12.81 0.48 0.36
CA PHE A 294 -13.11 0.93 -0.99
C PHE A 294 -14.34 0.27 -1.59
N GLU A 295 -14.64 -0.98 -1.25
CA GLU A 295 -15.93 -1.62 -1.60
C GLU A 295 -17.10 -0.84 -1.03
N LYS A 296 -17.03 -0.44 0.22
CA LYS A 296 -18.10 0.29 0.92
C LYS A 296 -18.36 1.69 0.35
N TYR A 297 -17.32 2.40 -0.09
CA TYR A 297 -17.45 3.82 -0.42
C TYR A 297 -17.32 4.13 -1.91
N LEU A 298 -16.79 3.21 -2.71
CA LEU A 298 -16.54 3.44 -4.11
C LEU A 298 -17.42 2.58 -5.05
N ARG A 299 -18.16 1.60 -4.50
CA ARG A 299 -19.10 0.75 -5.28
C ARG A 299 -20.54 0.92 -4.88
#